data_01618a2f4622e6e56bdc2564d3f71de6
#
_entry.id   01618a2f4622e6e56bdc2564d3f71de6
#
_cell.length_a   1.000
_cell.length_b   1.000
_cell.length_c   1.000
_cell.angle_alpha   90.00
_cell.angle_beta   90.00
_cell.angle_gamma   90.00
#
_symmetry.space_group_name_H-M   'P 1'
#
loop_
_entity.id
_entity.type
_entity.pdbx_description
1 polymer ?
#
loop_
_entity_poly.entity_id
_entity_poly.type
_entity_poly.pdbx_seq_one_letter_code
_entity_poly.pdbx_strand_id
1 'polypeptide(L)'
;MDKNMTLEKRIAAELYSYQGKMSVFVDDLHGHTVEIGADEEFETASTIKAYILAALYLQASRGKASLEEKITYKPEHFVDGSGMLRALGVGASLKVKDAATMMIICSDNIATNMVIDYLGLDVINACIREMGFAHTVLHNPLHFDLYADLGTTTPRDYASLFAQVAKGTLVSAEASAEMLAIFRQQHYNTMLTHDF
;
A
#
# COMPACT_ATOMS: atom_id res chain seq x y z
N MET A 1 4.56 24.97 -24.68
CA MET A 1 3.60 23.85 -24.51
C MET A 1 2.26 24.24 -25.11
N ASP A 2 1.73 23.44 -26.02
CA ASP A 2 0.41 23.70 -26.63
C ASP A 2 -0.67 23.58 -25.55
N LYS A 3 -1.37 24.69 -25.26
CA LYS A 3 -2.41 24.76 -24.22
C LYS A 3 -3.64 23.88 -24.51
N ASN A 4 -3.73 23.33 -25.75
CA ASN A 4 -4.85 22.50 -26.19
C ASN A 4 -4.56 20.99 -26.11
N MET A 5 -3.41 20.57 -25.59
CA MET A 5 -3.07 19.14 -25.50
C MET A 5 -3.74 18.52 -24.28
N THR A 6 -4.42 17.38 -24.46
CA THR A 6 -5.04 16.63 -23.35
C THR A 6 -3.98 16.15 -22.36
N LEU A 7 -4.37 15.90 -21.12
CA LEU A 7 -3.46 15.36 -20.08
C LEU A 7 -2.80 14.06 -20.55
N GLU A 8 -3.55 13.16 -21.15
CA GLU A 8 -3.04 11.90 -21.71
C GLU A 8 -1.91 12.12 -22.72
N LYS A 9 -2.13 13.04 -23.69
CA LYS A 9 -1.10 13.37 -24.70
C LYS A 9 0.14 14.00 -24.07
N ARG A 10 -0.03 14.81 -23.05
CA ARG A 10 1.09 15.41 -22.30
C ARG A 10 1.90 14.34 -21.58
N ILE A 11 1.24 13.44 -20.86
CA ILE A 11 1.89 12.32 -20.18
C ILE A 11 2.62 11.44 -21.22
N ALA A 12 1.94 11.06 -22.30
CA ALA A 12 2.55 10.24 -23.35
C ALA A 12 3.79 10.90 -23.98
N ALA A 13 3.78 12.24 -24.16
CA ALA A 13 4.92 12.98 -24.68
C ALA A 13 6.13 12.97 -23.71
N GLU A 14 5.88 13.14 -22.40
CA GLU A 14 6.93 13.04 -21.38
C GLU A 14 7.53 11.62 -21.29
N LEU A 15 6.69 10.60 -21.48
CA LEU A 15 7.14 9.20 -21.45
C LEU A 15 7.85 8.74 -22.72
N TYR A 16 7.75 9.49 -23.83
CA TYR A 16 8.25 9.07 -25.15
C TYR A 16 9.74 8.71 -25.16
N SER A 17 10.56 9.41 -24.38
CA SER A 17 12.00 9.17 -24.28
C SER A 17 12.40 8.20 -23.18
N TYR A 18 11.43 7.73 -22.36
CA TYR A 18 11.73 6.84 -21.25
C TYR A 18 12.18 5.46 -21.74
N GLN A 19 13.30 4.98 -21.18
CA GLN A 19 13.84 3.65 -21.48
C GLN A 19 13.46 2.71 -20.35
N GLY A 20 12.43 1.87 -20.56
CA GLY A 20 11.96 0.91 -19.58
C GLY A 20 10.46 0.65 -19.70
N LYS A 21 9.93 -0.20 -18.82
CA LYS A 21 8.49 -0.46 -18.69
C LYS A 21 7.87 0.60 -17.81
N MET A 22 6.85 1.29 -18.29
CA MET A 22 6.09 2.28 -17.54
C MET A 22 4.61 2.19 -17.90
N SER A 23 3.77 2.28 -16.88
CA SER A 23 2.33 2.35 -17.02
C SER A 23 1.77 3.43 -16.11
N VAL A 24 0.66 4.04 -16.52
CA VAL A 24 0.06 5.17 -15.81
C VAL A 24 -1.45 4.98 -15.71
N PHE A 25 -1.98 5.20 -14.52
CA PHE A 25 -3.40 5.41 -14.29
C PHE A 25 -3.60 6.67 -13.45
N VAL A 26 -4.46 7.57 -13.92
CA VAL A 26 -4.85 8.80 -13.21
C VAL A 26 -6.36 8.78 -13.03
N ASP A 27 -6.84 9.08 -11.82
CA ASP A 27 -8.24 9.37 -11.50
C ASP A 27 -8.28 10.76 -10.86
N ASP A 28 -8.98 11.71 -11.47
CA ASP A 28 -9.12 13.08 -10.95
C ASP A 28 -10.18 13.19 -9.84
N LEU A 29 -10.76 12.07 -9.43
CA LEU A 29 -11.86 11.94 -8.45
C LEU A 29 -13.19 12.61 -8.88
N HIS A 30 -13.24 13.16 -10.11
CA HIS A 30 -14.41 13.82 -10.71
C HIS A 30 -14.96 13.07 -11.92
N GLY A 31 -14.41 11.89 -12.24
CA GLY A 31 -14.88 11.00 -13.28
C GLY A 31 -14.06 11.03 -14.57
N HIS A 32 -12.93 11.73 -14.62
CA HIS A 32 -11.99 11.65 -15.73
C HIS A 32 -10.81 10.75 -15.34
N THR A 33 -10.44 9.86 -16.25
CA THR A 33 -9.27 9.00 -16.11
C THR A 33 -8.30 9.17 -17.29
N VAL A 34 -7.02 8.90 -17.01
CA VAL A 34 -6.00 8.67 -18.04
C VAL A 34 -5.41 7.30 -17.83
N GLU A 35 -5.32 6.53 -18.91
CA GLU A 35 -4.95 5.12 -18.86
C GLU A 35 -3.89 4.81 -19.92
N ILE A 36 -2.68 4.47 -19.48
CA ILE A 36 -1.56 4.03 -20.32
C ILE A 36 -1.03 2.73 -19.74
N GLY A 37 -1.40 1.58 -20.29
CA GLY A 37 -1.03 0.27 -19.75
C GLY A 37 -1.54 0.05 -18.33
N ALA A 38 -2.71 0.60 -17.98
CA ALA A 38 -3.20 0.69 -16.60
C ALA A 38 -3.38 -0.66 -15.90
N ASP A 39 -3.56 -1.73 -16.67
CA ASP A 39 -3.78 -3.11 -16.19
C ASP A 39 -2.51 -3.99 -16.33
N GLU A 40 -1.37 -3.39 -16.69
CA GLU A 40 -0.11 -4.12 -16.68
C GLU A 40 0.34 -4.40 -15.23
N GLU A 41 0.78 -5.63 -15.00
CA GLU A 41 1.26 -6.05 -13.68
C GLU A 41 2.70 -5.63 -13.43
N PHE A 42 2.94 -5.17 -12.21
CA PHE A 42 4.25 -4.79 -11.67
C PHE A 42 4.45 -5.40 -10.29
N GLU A 43 5.70 -5.66 -9.94
CA GLU A 43 6.07 -5.96 -8.56
C GLU A 43 5.72 -4.78 -7.65
N THR A 44 5.14 -5.11 -6.49
CA THR A 44 4.64 -4.08 -5.58
C THR A 44 5.74 -3.39 -4.79
N ALA A 45 6.84 -4.09 -4.49
CA ALA A 45 7.72 -3.65 -3.41
C ALA A 45 6.89 -3.20 -2.19
N SER A 46 7.24 -2.10 -1.54
CA SER A 46 6.52 -1.60 -0.36
C SER A 46 5.11 -1.05 -0.62
N THR A 47 4.68 -0.89 -1.87
CA THR A 47 3.31 -0.42 -2.16
C THR A 47 2.24 -1.41 -1.69
N ILE A 48 2.55 -2.70 -1.56
CA ILE A 48 1.65 -3.73 -1.02
C ILE A 48 1.16 -3.41 0.40
N LYS A 49 1.92 -2.65 1.17
CA LYS A 49 1.60 -2.28 2.56
C LYS A 49 0.29 -1.48 2.67
N ALA A 50 -0.06 -0.72 1.62
CA ALA A 50 -1.34 -0.02 1.56
C ALA A 50 -2.52 -1.00 1.53
N TYR A 51 -2.40 -2.10 0.80
CA TYR A 51 -3.43 -3.14 0.75
C TYR A 51 -3.49 -3.96 2.05
N ILE A 52 -2.34 -4.21 2.70
CA ILE A 52 -2.30 -4.87 4.02
C ILE A 52 -3.02 -4.00 5.06
N LEU A 53 -2.82 -2.67 5.03
CA LEU A 53 -3.55 -1.74 5.90
C LEU A 53 -5.05 -1.82 5.63
N ALA A 54 -5.48 -1.79 4.37
CA ALA A 54 -6.89 -1.90 4.00
C ALA A 54 -7.51 -3.23 4.47
N ALA A 55 -6.79 -4.34 4.30
CA ALA A 55 -7.21 -5.65 4.80
C ALA A 55 -7.37 -5.68 6.32
N LEU A 56 -6.46 -5.04 7.06
CA LEU A 56 -6.56 -4.91 8.52
C LEU A 56 -7.83 -4.16 8.92
N TYR A 57 -8.12 -3.03 8.30
CA TYR A 57 -9.33 -2.27 8.59
C TYR A 57 -10.60 -3.01 8.21
N LEU A 58 -10.58 -3.78 7.13
CA LEU A 58 -11.71 -4.64 6.73
C LEU A 58 -11.95 -5.75 7.76
N GLN A 59 -10.91 -6.40 8.27
CA GLN A 59 -11.05 -7.42 9.33
C GLN A 59 -11.50 -6.78 10.66
N ALA A 60 -10.99 -5.59 10.99
CA ALA A 60 -11.40 -4.87 12.20
C ALA A 60 -12.87 -4.46 12.15
N SER A 61 -13.37 -3.98 11.02
CA SER A 61 -14.79 -3.62 10.84
C SER A 61 -15.75 -4.80 11.04
N ARG A 62 -15.24 -6.03 10.90
CA ARG A 62 -15.97 -7.30 11.08
C ARG A 62 -15.82 -7.90 12.49
N GLY A 63 -15.06 -7.25 13.36
CA GLY A 63 -14.73 -7.80 14.66
C GLY A 63 -13.80 -9.03 14.61
N LYS A 64 -13.13 -9.28 13.48
CA LYS A 64 -12.19 -10.40 13.29
C LYS A 64 -10.74 -10.02 13.58
N ALA A 65 -10.46 -8.73 13.74
CA ALA A 65 -9.19 -8.18 14.18
C ALA A 65 -9.46 -7.04 15.17
N SER A 66 -8.50 -6.76 16.05
CA SER A 66 -8.57 -5.63 16.98
C SER A 66 -7.37 -4.72 16.78
N LEU A 67 -7.62 -3.45 16.48
CA LEU A 67 -6.59 -2.44 16.35
C LEU A 67 -5.86 -2.16 17.69
N GLU A 68 -6.52 -2.43 18.82
CA GLU A 68 -6.01 -2.22 20.18
C GLU A 68 -5.27 -3.44 20.75
N GLU A 69 -5.38 -4.60 20.09
CA GLU A 69 -4.65 -5.80 20.48
C GLU A 69 -3.14 -5.58 20.38
N LYS A 70 -2.39 -6.22 21.29
CA LYS A 70 -0.93 -6.14 21.29
C LYS A 70 -0.34 -7.33 20.56
N ILE A 71 0.55 -7.04 19.62
CA ILE A 71 1.39 -8.00 18.91
C ILE A 71 2.84 -7.79 19.29
N THR A 72 3.62 -8.87 19.33
CA THR A 72 5.00 -8.86 19.81
C THR A 72 5.96 -9.14 18.66
N TYR A 73 7.01 -8.34 18.54
CA TYR A 73 8.10 -8.60 17.61
C TYR A 73 8.84 -9.88 18.00
N LYS A 74 8.75 -10.91 17.17
CA LYS A 74 9.39 -12.22 17.31
C LYS A 74 10.59 -12.33 16.37
N PRO A 75 11.54 -13.25 16.63
CA PRO A 75 12.72 -13.44 15.75
C PRO A 75 12.35 -13.66 14.27
N GLU A 76 11.29 -14.40 13.98
CA GLU A 76 10.81 -14.70 12.62
C GLU A 76 10.29 -13.49 11.85
N HIS A 77 9.96 -12.39 12.53
CA HIS A 77 9.57 -11.14 11.87
C HIS A 77 10.77 -10.34 11.36
N PHE A 78 11.99 -10.72 11.77
CA PHE A 78 13.18 -9.96 11.42
C PHE A 78 13.40 -9.98 9.90
N VAL A 79 13.54 -8.80 9.35
CA VAL A 79 14.01 -8.55 8.00
C VAL A 79 14.71 -7.19 7.99
N ASP A 80 15.82 -7.10 7.28
CA ASP A 80 16.57 -5.84 7.17
C ASP A 80 15.85 -4.83 6.24
N GLY A 81 16.39 -3.65 6.12
CA GLY A 81 15.89 -2.57 5.26
C GLY A 81 15.21 -1.46 6.04
N SER A 82 14.11 -0.92 5.51
CA SER A 82 13.45 0.26 6.07
C SER A 82 12.70 -0.03 7.38
N GLY A 83 12.60 0.99 8.21
CA GLY A 83 11.87 0.96 9.47
C GLY A 83 12.76 1.14 10.70
N MET A 84 12.11 1.24 11.86
CA MET A 84 12.76 1.57 13.13
C MET A 84 12.58 0.48 14.20
N LEU A 85 11.68 -0.50 14.02
CA LEU A 85 11.39 -1.52 15.04
C LEU A 85 12.59 -2.39 15.39
N ARG A 86 13.53 -2.57 14.47
CA ARG A 86 14.77 -3.28 14.78
C ARG A 86 15.54 -2.66 15.95
N ALA A 87 15.44 -1.33 16.14
CA ALA A 87 16.09 -0.65 17.25
C ALA A 87 15.48 -0.96 18.61
N LEU A 88 14.22 -1.38 18.67
CA LEU A 88 13.54 -1.81 19.89
C LEU A 88 13.89 -3.24 20.27
N GLY A 89 14.29 -4.06 19.29
CA GLY A 89 14.67 -5.46 19.50
C GLY A 89 13.50 -6.43 19.65
N VAL A 90 13.83 -7.72 19.54
CA VAL A 90 12.88 -8.83 19.76
C VAL A 90 12.28 -8.75 21.17
N GLY A 91 10.97 -8.97 21.26
CA GLY A 91 10.20 -8.82 22.50
C GLY A 91 9.46 -7.48 22.62
N ALA A 92 9.77 -6.48 21.77
CA ALA A 92 9.00 -5.24 21.73
C ALA A 92 7.53 -5.55 21.38
N SER A 93 6.60 -4.93 22.10
CA SER A 93 5.16 -5.17 21.94
C SER A 93 4.45 -3.84 21.63
N LEU A 94 3.66 -3.83 20.54
CA LEU A 94 2.92 -2.69 20.06
C LEU A 94 1.46 -3.06 19.88
N LYS A 95 0.56 -2.06 19.90
CA LYS A 95 -0.78 -2.26 19.38
C LYS A 95 -0.73 -2.57 17.89
N VAL A 96 -1.67 -3.34 17.39
CA VAL A 96 -1.80 -3.63 15.95
C VAL A 96 -1.88 -2.34 15.14
N LYS A 97 -2.63 -1.32 15.61
CA LYS A 97 -2.71 -0.01 14.98
C LYS A 97 -1.34 0.69 14.89
N ASP A 98 -0.55 0.62 15.97
CA ASP A 98 0.77 1.29 16.00
C ASP A 98 1.75 0.60 15.04
N ALA A 99 1.76 -0.73 15.01
CA ALA A 99 2.55 -1.50 14.05
C ALA A 99 2.12 -1.17 12.60
N ALA A 100 0.82 -1.16 12.31
CA ALA A 100 0.30 -0.79 10.99
C ALA A 100 0.63 0.67 10.62
N THR A 101 0.65 1.58 11.58
CA THR A 101 1.09 2.97 11.38
C THR A 101 2.56 3.00 10.99
N MET A 102 3.45 2.32 11.73
CA MET A 102 4.88 2.23 11.40
C MET A 102 5.12 1.58 10.04
N MET A 103 4.36 0.54 9.70
CA MET A 103 4.39 -0.11 8.38
C MET A 103 4.20 0.90 7.25
N ILE A 104 3.33 1.89 7.42
CA ILE A 104 3.03 2.90 6.40
C ILE A 104 3.99 4.08 6.48
N ILE A 105 4.09 4.77 7.64
CA ILE A 105 4.73 6.09 7.72
C ILE A 105 6.24 6.07 7.48
N CYS A 106 6.92 5.01 7.90
CA CYS A 106 8.35 4.81 7.67
C CYS A 106 8.66 3.49 6.91
N SER A 107 7.63 2.90 6.31
CA SER A 107 7.76 1.64 5.55
C SER A 107 8.42 0.52 6.35
N ASP A 108 8.13 0.39 7.65
CA ASP A 108 8.79 -0.55 8.54
C ASP A 108 8.53 -2.00 8.12
N ASN A 109 9.61 -2.71 7.78
CA ASN A 109 9.54 -4.07 7.27
C ASN A 109 9.18 -5.08 8.36
N ILE A 110 9.71 -4.90 9.58
CA ILE A 110 9.40 -5.76 10.71
C ILE A 110 7.93 -5.60 11.13
N ALA A 111 7.46 -4.34 11.20
CA ALA A 111 6.04 -4.06 11.45
C ALA A 111 5.14 -4.70 10.39
N THR A 112 5.57 -4.70 9.13
CA THR A 112 4.84 -5.36 8.04
C THR A 112 4.69 -6.85 8.31
N ASN A 113 5.78 -7.54 8.64
CA ASN A 113 5.74 -8.97 8.96
C ASN A 113 4.90 -9.27 10.20
N MET A 114 4.96 -8.41 11.23
CA MET A 114 4.10 -8.54 12.42
C MET A 114 2.61 -8.46 12.07
N VAL A 115 2.22 -7.53 11.17
CA VAL A 115 0.82 -7.38 10.73
C VAL A 115 0.40 -8.53 9.82
N ILE A 116 1.29 -9.02 8.96
CA ILE A 116 1.03 -10.21 8.11
C ILE A 116 0.85 -11.46 8.99
N ASP A 117 1.73 -11.68 10.01
CA ASP A 117 1.61 -12.79 10.94
C ASP A 117 0.28 -12.73 11.73
N TYR A 118 -0.12 -11.54 12.15
CA TYR A 118 -1.36 -11.30 12.88
C TYR A 118 -2.62 -11.61 12.06
N LEU A 119 -2.67 -11.19 10.79
CA LEU A 119 -3.84 -11.39 9.93
C LEU A 119 -3.86 -12.74 9.21
N GLY A 120 -2.69 -13.22 8.82
CA GLY A 120 -2.52 -14.34 7.88
C GLY A 120 -2.56 -13.91 6.41
N LEU A 121 -1.64 -14.44 5.62
CA LEU A 121 -1.45 -14.13 4.19
C LEU A 121 -2.71 -14.40 3.37
N ASP A 122 -3.36 -15.57 3.60
CA ASP A 122 -4.58 -15.95 2.89
C ASP A 122 -5.75 -15.01 3.18
N VAL A 123 -5.87 -14.54 4.44
CA VAL A 123 -6.89 -13.57 4.86
C VAL A 123 -6.66 -12.23 4.17
N ILE A 124 -5.41 -11.75 4.11
CA ILE A 124 -5.05 -10.51 3.42
C ILE A 124 -5.45 -10.61 1.95
N ASN A 125 -5.06 -11.67 1.25
CA ASN A 125 -5.38 -11.87 -0.16
C ASN A 125 -6.88 -12.02 -0.41
N ALA A 126 -7.62 -12.66 0.50
CA ALA A 126 -9.08 -12.71 0.42
C ALA A 126 -9.71 -11.31 0.54
N CYS A 127 -9.21 -10.49 1.46
CA CYS A 127 -9.66 -9.10 1.62
C CYS A 127 -9.34 -8.24 0.39
N ILE A 128 -8.14 -8.35 -0.18
CA ILE A 128 -7.73 -7.65 -1.39
C ILE A 128 -8.72 -7.93 -2.53
N ARG A 129 -9.00 -9.21 -2.79
CA ARG A 129 -9.96 -9.60 -3.84
C ARG A 129 -11.38 -9.10 -3.56
N GLU A 130 -11.83 -9.18 -2.31
CA GLU A 130 -13.16 -8.73 -1.90
C GLU A 130 -13.35 -7.22 -2.06
N MET A 131 -12.29 -6.43 -1.82
CA MET A 131 -12.29 -4.98 -2.03
C MET A 131 -12.23 -4.59 -3.52
N GLY A 132 -12.14 -5.56 -4.44
CA GLY A 132 -12.19 -5.35 -5.88
C GLY A 132 -10.84 -5.19 -6.56
N PHE A 133 -9.73 -5.45 -5.87
CA PHE A 133 -8.37 -5.37 -6.44
C PHE A 133 -7.97 -6.73 -7.03
N ALA A 134 -8.50 -7.02 -8.22
CA ALA A 134 -8.43 -8.35 -8.83
C ALA A 134 -7.01 -8.74 -9.30
N HIS A 135 -6.16 -7.77 -9.59
CA HIS A 135 -4.79 -7.96 -10.08
C HIS A 135 -3.73 -7.73 -9.00
N THR A 136 -4.17 -7.67 -7.74
CA THR A 136 -3.25 -7.45 -6.62
C THR A 136 -3.15 -8.70 -5.75
N VAL A 137 -1.94 -9.16 -5.53
CA VAL A 137 -1.64 -10.34 -4.71
C VAL A 137 -0.43 -10.08 -3.82
N LEU A 138 -0.54 -10.42 -2.54
CA LEU A 138 0.60 -10.56 -1.63
C LEU A 138 1.11 -12.00 -1.72
N HIS A 139 2.31 -12.22 -2.24
CA HIS A 139 2.88 -13.56 -2.45
C HIS A 139 3.48 -14.13 -1.17
N ASN A 140 4.27 -13.32 -0.47
CA ASN A 140 5.03 -13.75 0.69
C ASN A 140 5.09 -12.64 1.76
N PRO A 141 5.33 -12.98 3.04
CA PRO A 141 5.89 -12.03 3.98
C PRO A 141 7.21 -11.46 3.46
N LEU A 142 7.63 -10.31 3.97
CA LEU A 142 8.93 -9.75 3.61
C LEU A 142 10.05 -10.69 4.08
N HIS A 143 10.82 -11.18 3.13
CA HIS A 143 11.98 -12.01 3.38
C HIS A 143 13.13 -11.56 2.48
N PHE A 144 14.36 -11.50 3.00
CA PHE A 144 15.49 -10.94 2.24
C PHE A 144 15.72 -11.71 0.93
N ASP A 145 15.65 -13.03 0.97
CA ASP A 145 15.88 -13.91 -0.19
C ASP A 145 14.69 -13.90 -1.18
N LEU A 146 13.51 -13.45 -0.76
CA LEU A 146 12.29 -13.40 -1.56
C LEU A 146 11.81 -11.96 -1.82
N TYR A 147 12.69 -11.00 -1.65
CA TYR A 147 12.32 -9.57 -1.72
C TYR A 147 11.74 -9.18 -3.08
N ALA A 148 12.23 -9.80 -4.15
CA ALA A 148 11.74 -9.57 -5.52
C ALA A 148 10.38 -10.22 -5.81
N ASP A 149 9.84 -11.06 -4.91
CA ASP A 149 8.56 -11.76 -5.08
C ASP A 149 7.57 -11.43 -3.94
N LEU A 150 7.58 -10.20 -3.48
CA LEU A 150 6.72 -9.76 -2.38
C LEU A 150 5.24 -9.74 -2.77
N GLY A 151 4.95 -9.31 -3.97
CA GLY A 151 3.59 -9.25 -4.50
C GLY A 151 3.51 -8.52 -5.83
N THR A 152 2.36 -8.59 -6.47
CA THR A 152 2.04 -7.91 -7.73
C THR A 152 0.84 -6.99 -7.57
N THR A 153 0.77 -5.95 -8.39
CA THR A 153 -0.38 -5.03 -8.52
C THR A 153 -0.37 -4.36 -9.90
N THR A 154 -1.43 -3.63 -10.21
CA THR A 154 -1.51 -2.78 -11.40
C THR A 154 -1.64 -1.30 -11.02
N PRO A 155 -1.28 -0.36 -11.91
CA PRO A 155 -1.54 1.08 -11.70
C PRO A 155 -3.01 1.37 -11.39
N ARG A 156 -3.94 0.68 -12.05
CA ARG A 156 -5.39 0.82 -11.81
C ARG A 156 -5.76 0.40 -10.39
N ASP A 157 -5.39 -0.80 -9.95
CA ASP A 157 -5.71 -1.29 -8.61
C ASP A 157 -5.15 -0.34 -7.54
N TYR A 158 -3.87 0.08 -7.72
CA TYR A 158 -3.21 0.94 -6.74
C TYR A 158 -3.85 2.33 -6.64
N ALA A 159 -4.12 2.99 -7.76
CA ALA A 159 -4.80 4.28 -7.76
C ALA A 159 -6.26 4.16 -7.25
N SER A 160 -6.95 3.07 -7.60
CA SER A 160 -8.33 2.83 -7.15
C SER A 160 -8.42 2.67 -5.64
N LEU A 161 -7.42 2.07 -4.99
CA LEU A 161 -7.34 2.00 -3.53
C LEU A 161 -7.36 3.41 -2.92
N PHE A 162 -6.48 4.30 -3.40
CA PHE A 162 -6.40 5.67 -2.89
C PHE A 162 -7.63 6.50 -3.26
N ALA A 163 -8.21 6.30 -4.44
CA ALA A 163 -9.45 6.94 -4.84
C ALA A 163 -10.61 6.56 -3.90
N GLN A 164 -10.74 5.28 -3.54
CA GLN A 164 -11.75 4.81 -2.59
C GLN A 164 -11.49 5.37 -1.18
N VAL A 165 -10.24 5.42 -0.72
CA VAL A 165 -9.88 6.05 0.56
C VAL A 165 -10.26 7.53 0.56
N ALA A 166 -9.91 8.26 -0.50
CA ALA A 166 -10.20 9.70 -0.62
C ALA A 166 -11.70 10.00 -0.68
N LYS A 167 -12.48 9.11 -1.31
CA LYS A 167 -13.96 9.20 -1.41
C LYS A 167 -14.67 8.69 -0.14
N GLY A 168 -13.96 8.12 0.83
CA GLY A 168 -14.55 7.57 2.05
C GLY A 168 -15.33 6.27 1.83
N THR A 169 -15.01 5.51 0.78
CA THR A 169 -15.76 4.32 0.37
C THR A 169 -15.04 3.00 0.60
N LEU A 170 -13.75 3.04 0.91
CA LEU A 170 -12.99 1.82 1.22
C LEU A 170 -13.32 1.36 2.63
N VAL A 171 -13.93 0.18 2.77
CA VAL A 171 -14.42 -0.40 4.03
C VAL A 171 -15.58 0.37 4.63
N SER A 172 -15.32 1.57 5.16
CA SER A 172 -16.32 2.54 5.67
C SER A 172 -15.75 3.96 5.62
N ALA A 173 -16.59 4.96 5.84
CA ALA A 173 -16.16 6.36 5.88
C ALA A 173 -15.16 6.60 7.02
N GLU A 174 -15.39 6.02 8.21
CA GLU A 174 -14.53 6.11 9.37
C GLU A 174 -13.19 5.42 9.12
N ALA A 175 -13.21 4.18 8.61
CA ALA A 175 -11.99 3.44 8.29
C ALA A 175 -11.16 4.16 7.21
N SER A 176 -11.80 4.69 6.17
CA SER A 176 -11.14 5.47 5.13
C SER A 176 -10.49 6.74 5.71
N ALA A 177 -11.17 7.46 6.61
CA ALA A 177 -10.63 8.65 7.25
C ALA A 177 -9.40 8.32 8.12
N GLU A 178 -9.44 7.22 8.88
CA GLU A 178 -8.30 6.78 9.69
C GLU A 178 -7.12 6.36 8.81
N MET A 179 -7.36 5.55 7.76
CA MET A 179 -6.30 5.17 6.81
C MET A 179 -5.69 6.40 6.13
N LEU A 180 -6.52 7.36 5.70
CA LEU A 180 -6.04 8.61 5.11
C LEU A 180 -5.16 9.41 6.08
N ALA A 181 -5.53 9.46 7.36
CA ALA A 181 -4.75 10.12 8.40
C ALA A 181 -3.37 9.46 8.59
N ILE A 182 -3.29 8.12 8.46
CA ILE A 182 -2.02 7.39 8.48
C ILE A 182 -1.20 7.68 7.22
N PHE A 183 -1.79 7.60 6.03
CA PHE A 183 -1.09 7.89 4.77
C PHE A 183 -0.49 9.29 4.72
N ARG A 184 -1.19 10.30 5.27
CA ARG A 184 -0.71 11.69 5.34
C ARG A 184 0.52 11.89 6.21
N GLN A 185 0.88 10.93 7.05
CA GLN A 185 2.06 10.96 7.90
C GLN A 185 3.29 10.29 7.24
N GLN A 186 3.21 9.92 5.95
CA GLN A 186 4.32 9.31 5.24
C GLN A 186 5.57 10.20 5.26
N HIS A 187 6.72 9.60 5.62
CA HIS A 187 7.98 10.32 5.77
C HIS A 187 8.80 10.39 4.46
N TYR A 188 8.54 9.51 3.49
CA TYR A 188 9.27 9.48 2.22
C TYR A 188 8.57 10.35 1.18
N ASN A 189 8.83 11.66 1.23
CA ASN A 189 8.18 12.69 0.41
C ASN A 189 9.15 13.34 -0.60
N THR A 190 10.16 12.59 -1.08
CA THR A 190 11.23 13.13 -1.94
C THR A 190 11.06 12.76 -3.42
N MET A 191 9.94 12.17 -3.81
CA MET A 191 9.65 11.77 -5.20
C MET A 191 8.50 12.61 -5.77
N LEU A 192 7.34 12.03 -6.01
CA LEU A 192 6.22 12.72 -6.67
C LEU A 192 5.73 13.98 -5.95
N THR A 193 5.90 14.06 -4.65
CA THR A 193 5.42 15.20 -3.83
C THR A 193 6.50 16.23 -3.52
N HIS A 194 7.72 16.05 -4.07
CA HIS A 194 8.86 16.92 -3.75
C HIS A 194 8.64 18.38 -4.18
N ASP A 195 7.93 18.58 -5.28
CA ASP A 195 7.75 19.89 -5.92
C ASP A 195 6.33 20.48 -5.71
N PHE A 196 5.54 19.93 -4.77
CA PHE A 196 4.18 20.38 -4.44
C PHE A 196 4.08 20.98 -3.04
#